data_04f26600e2bc7e31bff5c608a4ffc11b
#
_entry.id   04f26600e2bc7e31bff5c608a4ffc11b
#
_cell.length_a   1.000
_cell.length_b   1.000
_cell.length_c   1.000
_cell.angle_alpha   90.00
_cell.angle_beta   90.00
_cell.angle_gamma   90.00
#
_symmetry.space_group_name_H-M   'P 1'
#
loop_
_entity.id
_entity.type
_entity.pdbx_description
1 polymer ?
#
loop_
_entity_poly.entity_id
_entity_poly.type
_entity_poly.pdbx_seq_one_letter_code
_entity_poly.pdbx_strand_id
1 'polypeptide(L)'
;MLTATVIGNVWASRRLAELPNGAFLEVEAEGSGQRLIAFDVLGSGIGERVLIVQGSVAAAWFPGKPPPLDALIIGSIDPVPDNHRTGE
;
A
#
# COMPACT_ATOMS: atom_id res chain seq x y z
N MET A 1 -1.10 -11.38 -1.94
CA MET A 1 -1.84 -10.26 -1.32
C MET A 1 -1.76 -10.38 0.18
N LEU A 2 -1.53 -9.29 0.87
CA LEU A 2 -1.44 -9.32 2.32
C LEU A 2 -2.06 -8.07 2.93
N THR A 3 -2.36 -8.16 4.23
CA THR A 3 -2.79 -7.00 5.01
C THR A 3 -1.62 -6.50 5.84
N ALA A 4 -1.57 -5.19 6.02
CA ALA A 4 -0.48 -4.55 6.74
C ALA A 4 -0.97 -3.26 7.37
N THR A 5 -0.16 -2.72 8.28
CA THR A 5 -0.42 -1.43 8.89
C THR A 5 0.67 -0.46 8.46
N VAL A 6 0.27 0.73 8.06
CA VAL A 6 1.23 1.78 7.69
C VAL A 6 1.89 2.28 8.97
N ILE A 7 3.22 2.22 9.01
CA ILE A 7 3.97 2.62 10.20
C ILE A 7 4.87 3.83 9.98
N GLY A 8 5.06 4.26 8.74
CA GLY A 8 5.88 5.43 8.49
C GLY A 8 5.88 5.86 7.05
N ASN A 9 6.38 7.05 6.82
CA ASN A 9 6.62 7.56 5.48
C ASN A 9 8.09 7.39 5.13
N VAL A 10 8.36 7.08 3.86
CA VAL A 10 9.71 6.98 3.36
C VAL A 10 9.91 8.16 2.40
N TRP A 11 10.67 9.14 2.83
CA TRP A 11 10.89 10.34 2.03
C TRP A 11 12.12 10.13 1.15
N ALA A 12 11.88 10.07 -0.15
CA ALA A 12 12.96 9.98 -1.11
C ALA A 12 13.16 11.36 -1.72
N SER A 13 14.28 12.00 -1.41
CA SER A 13 14.56 13.34 -1.93
C SER A 13 14.82 13.32 -3.43
N ARG A 14 15.22 12.16 -3.99
CA ARG A 14 15.42 11.98 -5.42
C ARG A 14 14.76 10.69 -5.85
N ARG A 15 14.02 10.73 -6.93
CA ARG A 15 13.26 9.59 -7.43
C ARG A 15 13.49 9.46 -8.92
N LEU A 16 13.31 8.24 -9.40
CA LEU A 16 13.32 8.01 -10.85
C LEU A 16 12.14 8.74 -11.47
N ALA A 17 12.40 9.36 -12.63
CA ALA A 17 11.34 10.12 -13.31
C ALA A 17 10.21 9.22 -13.79
N GLU A 18 10.49 7.94 -13.99
CA GLU A 18 9.50 6.96 -14.46
C GLU A 18 8.52 6.55 -13.38
N LEU A 19 8.78 6.89 -12.11
CA LEU A 19 7.84 6.54 -11.06
C LEU A 19 6.60 7.41 -11.14
N PRO A 20 5.41 6.82 -10.94
CA PRO A 20 4.18 7.60 -10.93
C PRO A 20 4.11 8.49 -9.70
N ASN A 21 3.13 9.38 -9.67
CA ASN A 21 2.85 10.18 -8.50
C ASN A 21 2.32 9.29 -7.38
N GLY A 22 2.84 9.49 -6.20
CA GLY A 22 2.46 8.70 -5.04
C GLY A 22 3.54 8.78 -3.97
N ALA A 23 3.37 8.01 -2.93
CA ALA A 23 4.25 8.03 -1.78
C ALA A 23 4.82 6.64 -1.52
N PHE A 24 6.01 6.59 -0.94
CA PHE A 24 6.55 5.34 -0.39
C PHE A 24 6.21 5.31 1.08
N LEU A 25 5.58 4.21 1.51
CA LEU A 25 5.21 4.03 2.90
C LEU A 25 5.85 2.76 3.44
N GLU A 26 6.31 2.85 4.68
CA GLU A 26 6.75 1.66 5.38
C GLU A 26 5.53 1.02 6.02
N VAL A 27 5.37 -0.28 5.82
CA VAL A 27 4.24 -1.02 6.35
C VAL A 27 4.74 -2.26 7.08
N GLU A 28 3.94 -2.70 8.04
CA GLU A 28 4.23 -3.91 8.80
C GLU A 28 3.15 -4.92 8.52
N ALA A 29 3.53 -6.07 7.98
CA ALA A 29 2.59 -7.12 7.62
C ALA A 29 1.97 -7.72 8.87
N GLU A 30 0.65 -7.93 8.82
CA GLU A 30 -0.07 -8.56 9.92
C GLU A 30 0.30 -10.04 9.98
N GLY A 31 0.46 -10.52 11.20
CA GLY A 31 0.85 -11.89 11.43
C GLY A 31 2.34 -12.10 11.54
N SER A 32 3.07 -11.79 10.50
CA SER A 32 4.53 -12.03 10.49
C SER A 32 5.32 -10.91 11.11
N GLY A 33 4.78 -9.68 11.13
CA GLY A 33 5.53 -8.51 11.57
C GLY A 33 6.61 -8.06 10.60
N GLN A 34 6.67 -8.65 9.42
CA GLN A 34 7.66 -8.26 8.42
C GLN A 34 7.39 -6.84 7.94
N ARG A 35 8.45 -6.05 7.83
CA ARG A 35 8.33 -4.69 7.32
C ARG A 35 8.75 -4.63 5.87
N LEU A 36 8.03 -3.84 5.10
CA LEU A 36 8.35 -3.61 3.70
C LEU A 36 7.96 -2.20 3.31
N ILE A 37 8.45 -1.78 2.15
CA ILE A 37 8.11 -0.48 1.58
C ILE A 37 7.11 -0.73 0.47
N ALA A 38 5.97 -0.04 0.54
CA ALA A 38 4.93 -0.15 -0.47
C ALA A 38 4.65 1.21 -1.08
N PHE A 39 4.28 1.22 -2.35
CA PHE A 39 3.89 2.44 -3.03
C PHE A 39 2.42 2.71 -2.78
N ASP A 40 2.07 3.96 -2.55
CA ASP A 40 0.71 4.35 -2.21
C ASP A 40 0.23 5.47 -3.13
N VAL A 41 -0.95 5.27 -3.75
CA VAL A 41 -1.60 6.27 -4.58
C VAL A 41 -2.93 6.72 -3.98
N LEU A 42 -3.29 6.21 -2.81
CA LEU A 42 -4.59 6.46 -2.19
C LEU A 42 -4.55 7.57 -1.15
N GLY A 43 -3.37 7.94 -0.69
CA GLY A 43 -3.26 8.90 0.40
C GLY A 43 -3.38 8.26 1.78
N SER A 44 -2.88 7.04 1.92
CA SER A 44 -2.96 6.31 3.18
C SER A 44 -2.11 6.97 4.25
N GLY A 45 -2.58 6.96 5.48
CA GLY A 45 -1.90 7.56 6.61
C GLY A 45 -1.35 6.55 7.59
N ILE A 46 -0.46 7.01 8.45
CA ILE A 46 0.13 6.17 9.49
C ILE A 46 -0.98 5.64 10.40
N GLY A 47 -0.91 4.35 10.68
CA GLY A 47 -1.90 3.67 11.51
C GLY A 47 -3.01 3.00 10.72
N GLU A 48 -3.16 3.33 9.44
CA GLU A 48 -4.19 2.70 8.61
C GLU A 48 -3.82 1.27 8.26
N ARG A 49 -4.82 0.40 8.26
CA ARG A 49 -4.66 -0.96 7.74
C ARG A 49 -4.92 -0.93 6.25
N VAL A 50 -4.08 -1.64 5.52
CA VAL A 50 -4.11 -1.57 4.05
C VAL A 50 -3.98 -2.97 3.46
N LEU A 51 -4.50 -3.11 2.23
CA LEU A 51 -4.30 -4.28 1.41
C LEU A 51 -3.17 -4.00 0.43
N ILE A 52 -2.28 -4.98 0.29
CA ILE A 52 -1.09 -4.82 -0.54
C ILE A 52 -0.98 -5.98 -1.50
N VAL A 53 -0.71 -5.67 -2.76
CA VAL A 53 -0.27 -6.65 -3.76
C VAL A 53 1.22 -6.52 -3.96
N GLN A 54 1.87 -7.62 -4.25
CA GLN A 54 3.31 -7.67 -4.42
C GLN A 54 3.68 -8.32 -5.74
N GLY A 55 4.92 -8.12 -6.13
CA GLY A 55 5.45 -8.70 -7.35
C GLY A 55 5.06 -7.92 -8.59
N SER A 56 5.12 -8.57 -9.72
CA SER A 56 4.91 -7.89 -11.01
C SER A 56 3.48 -7.38 -11.18
N VAL A 57 2.51 -7.96 -10.49
CA VAL A 57 1.13 -7.46 -10.57
C VAL A 57 0.99 -6.07 -9.99
N ALA A 58 1.84 -5.70 -9.04
CA ALA A 58 1.81 -4.35 -8.47
C ALA A 58 2.14 -3.31 -9.54
N ALA A 59 3.19 -3.53 -10.30
CA ALA A 59 3.57 -2.62 -11.37
C ALA A 59 2.58 -2.68 -12.54
N ALA A 60 2.00 -3.83 -12.79
CA ALA A 60 1.10 -4.02 -13.92
C ALA A 60 -0.19 -3.24 -13.80
N TRP A 61 -0.55 -2.78 -12.60
CA TRP A 61 -1.75 -1.97 -12.42
C TRP A 61 -1.64 -0.62 -13.14
N PHE A 62 -0.43 -0.08 -13.27
CA PHE A 62 -0.25 1.22 -13.89
C PHE A 62 -0.37 1.12 -15.41
N PRO A 63 -0.99 2.11 -16.07
CA PRO A 63 -1.11 2.09 -17.51
C PRO A 63 0.26 2.29 -18.18
N GLY A 64 0.39 1.73 -19.38
CA GLY A 64 1.61 1.88 -20.15
C GLY A 64 2.72 0.98 -19.66
N LYS A 65 3.96 1.47 -19.70
CA LYS A 65 5.11 0.70 -19.28
C LYS A 65 5.09 0.53 -17.76
N PRO A 66 5.21 -0.71 -17.26
CA PRO A 66 5.17 -0.93 -15.81
C PRO A 66 6.31 -0.18 -15.11
N PRO A 67 6.00 0.58 -14.04
CA PRO A 67 7.05 1.24 -13.28
C PRO A 67 7.86 0.25 -12.45
N PRO A 68 9.07 0.62 -12.04
CA PRO A 68 9.95 -0.27 -11.28
C PRO A 68 9.57 -0.30 -9.80
N LEU A 69 8.43 -0.89 -9.49
CA LEU A 69 8.01 -1.11 -8.11
C LEU A 69 7.33 -2.48 -8.00
N ASP A 70 7.36 -3.05 -6.79
CA ASP A 70 6.91 -4.42 -6.60
C ASP A 70 5.97 -4.58 -5.39
N ALA A 71 5.51 -3.49 -4.81
CA ALA A 71 4.52 -3.54 -3.74
C ALA A 71 3.64 -2.32 -3.86
N LEU A 72 2.32 -2.54 -3.91
CA LEU A 72 1.35 -1.48 -4.12
C LEU A 72 0.20 -1.63 -3.15
N ILE A 73 -0.13 -0.53 -2.47
CA ILE A 73 -1.33 -0.47 -1.63
C ILE A 73 -2.53 -0.30 -2.54
N ILE A 74 -3.46 -1.25 -2.47
CA ILE A 74 -4.63 -1.25 -3.35
C ILE A 74 -5.93 -0.94 -2.62
N GLY A 75 -5.91 -0.88 -1.31
CA GLY A 75 -7.11 -0.58 -0.56
C GLY A 75 -6.81 -0.21 0.86
N SER A 76 -7.73 0.51 1.47
CA SER A 76 -7.71 0.84 2.89
C SER A 76 -8.76 -0.01 3.58
N ILE A 77 -8.39 -0.63 4.69
CA ILE A 77 -9.29 -1.52 5.41
C ILE A 77 -9.85 -0.75 6.59
N ASP A 78 -11.14 -0.45 6.52
CA ASP A 78 -11.81 0.23 7.61
C ASP A 78 -12.21 -0.76 8.69
N PRO A 79 -12.20 -0.35 9.97
CA PRO A 79 -12.78 -1.19 11.01
C PRO A 79 -14.27 -1.41 10.73
N VAL A 80 -14.73 -2.63 10.96
CA VAL A 80 -16.14 -2.96 10.73
C VAL A 80 -16.90 -2.75 12.04
N PRO A 81 -17.84 -1.78 12.11
CA PRO A 81 -18.63 -1.60 13.32
C PRO A 81 -19.50 -2.81 13.59
N ASP A 82 -19.84 -3.02 14.85
CA ASP A 82 -20.64 -4.18 15.22
C ASP A 82 -21.97 -4.26 14.50
N ASN A 83 -22.62 -3.12 14.30
CA ASN A 83 -23.89 -3.09 13.63
C ASN A 83 -23.79 -3.04 12.12
N HIS A 84 -22.61 -2.96 11.60
CA HIS A 84 -22.41 -2.78 10.17
C HIS A 84 -22.87 -4.00 9.38
N ARG A 85 -22.55 -5.16 9.90
CA ARG A 85 -22.78 -6.39 9.16
C ARG A 85 -24.22 -6.78 9.07
N THR A 86 -25.07 -6.21 9.88
CA THR A 86 -26.46 -6.65 9.89
C THR A 86 -27.25 -6.05 8.78
N GLY A 87 -26.80 -5.00 8.21
CA GLY A 87 -27.55 -4.27 7.21
C GLY A 87 -27.16 -4.57 5.79
N GLU A 88 -26.06 -5.22 5.60
CA GLU A 88 -25.67 -5.39 4.22
C GLU A 88 -25.87 -6.72 3.68
#